data_1bb0981912657e2844f3d53231513132
#
_entry.id   1bb0981912657e2844f3d53231513132
#
_cell.length_a   1.000
_cell.length_b   1.000
_cell.length_c   1.000
_cell.angle_alpha   90.00
_cell.angle_beta   90.00
_cell.angle_gamma   90.00
#
_symmetry.space_group_name_H-M   'P 1'
#
loop_
_entity.id
_entity.type
_entity.pdbx_description
1 polymer ?
#
loop_
_entity_poly.entity_id
_entity_poly.type
_entity_poly.pdbx_seq_one_letter_code
_entity_poly.pdbx_strand_id
1 'polypeptide(L)'
;FVEMMDSLSIYFDKIQVNKALDALEDLANGLKAGTLTVSSVDRGELLDALADQIVTAVGVGHCAKMDMNAAVQEVNDSNWSKFNYKGFPEFDDNGKIKKGERYRKPNLKGMY
;
A
#
# COMPACT_ATOMS: atom_id res chain seq x y z
N PHE A 1 -0.28 4.35 2.88
CA PHE A 1 -0.40 5.33 3.97
C PHE A 1 -1.82 5.89 4.08
N VAL A 2 -2.45 6.38 3.00
CA VAL A 2 -3.83 6.91 3.00
C VAL A 2 -4.80 5.83 3.52
N GLU A 3 -4.78 4.62 2.96
CA GLU A 3 -5.62 3.50 3.41
C GLU A 3 -5.42 3.16 4.90
N MET A 4 -4.18 3.27 5.39
CA MET A 4 -3.88 3.10 6.81
C MET A 4 -4.53 4.19 7.66
N MET A 5 -4.45 5.46 7.22
CA MET A 5 -5.07 6.58 7.93
C MET A 5 -6.59 6.49 7.95
N ASP A 6 -7.21 6.03 6.86
CA ASP A 6 -8.66 5.80 6.78
C ASP A 6 -9.14 4.72 7.76
N SER A 7 -8.30 3.73 8.05
CA SER A 7 -8.62 2.65 8.99
C SER A 7 -8.54 3.07 10.46
N LEU A 8 -7.92 4.22 10.75
CA LEU A 8 -7.77 4.76 12.10
C LEU A 8 -8.94 5.68 12.44
N SER A 9 -9.65 5.39 13.55
CA SER A 9 -10.61 6.31 14.12
C SER A 9 -9.89 7.42 14.87
N ILE A 10 -9.52 8.49 14.15
CA ILE A 10 -8.81 9.63 14.73
C ILE A 10 -9.84 10.58 15.37
N TYR A 11 -9.72 10.77 16.68
CA TYR A 11 -10.66 11.56 17.49
C TYR A 11 -10.44 13.08 17.40
N PHE A 12 -9.30 13.55 16.83
CA PHE A 12 -8.92 14.94 16.75
C PHE A 12 -9.10 15.52 15.36
N ASP A 13 -9.80 16.63 15.30
CA ASP A 13 -10.00 17.50 14.14
C ASP A 13 -10.11 16.77 12.79
N LYS A 14 -11.24 16.10 12.61
CA LYS A 14 -11.59 15.37 11.39
C LYS A 14 -11.44 16.21 10.12
N ILE A 15 -11.57 17.53 10.22
CA ILE A 15 -11.44 18.47 9.09
C ILE A 15 -9.97 18.57 8.63
N GLN A 16 -9.02 18.67 9.57
CA GLN A 16 -7.60 18.76 9.23
C GLN A 16 -7.07 17.45 8.67
N VAL A 17 -7.51 16.32 9.24
CA VAL A 17 -7.15 14.99 8.74
C VAL A 17 -7.67 14.79 7.32
N ASN A 18 -8.92 15.09 7.04
CA ASN A 18 -9.48 14.97 5.70
C ASN A 18 -8.75 15.85 4.69
N LYS A 19 -8.44 17.11 5.03
CA LYS A 19 -7.64 17.98 4.14
C LYS A 19 -6.26 17.42 3.83
N ALA A 20 -5.61 16.79 4.79
CA ALA A 20 -4.31 16.15 4.57
C ALA A 20 -4.42 14.91 3.66
N LEU A 21 -5.46 14.10 3.86
CA LEU A 21 -5.74 12.94 3.01
C LEU A 21 -6.07 13.36 1.58
N ASP A 22 -6.95 14.37 1.40
CA ASP A 22 -7.30 14.91 0.10
C ASP A 22 -6.07 15.43 -0.65
N ALA A 23 -5.18 16.15 0.03
CA ALA A 23 -3.94 16.65 -0.57
C ALA A 23 -2.98 15.52 -0.99
N LEU A 24 -2.88 14.45 -0.20
CA LEU A 24 -2.08 13.26 -0.55
C LEU A 24 -2.69 12.50 -1.73
N GLU A 25 -4.01 12.40 -1.79
CA GLU A 25 -4.70 11.77 -2.91
C GLU A 25 -4.54 12.58 -4.21
N ASP A 26 -4.66 13.91 -4.15
CA ASP A 26 -4.42 14.81 -5.28
C ASP A 26 -2.99 14.67 -5.80
N LEU A 27 -2.00 14.61 -4.92
CA LEU A 27 -0.60 14.37 -5.28
C LEU A 27 -0.43 13.01 -5.99
N ALA A 28 -0.99 11.95 -5.43
CA ALA A 28 -0.93 10.61 -6.03
C ALA A 28 -1.60 10.56 -7.41
N ASN A 29 -2.75 11.22 -7.55
CA ASN A 29 -3.49 11.30 -8.81
C ASN A 29 -2.73 12.12 -9.85
N GLY A 30 -2.10 13.23 -9.46
CA GLY A 30 -1.26 14.03 -10.34
C GLY A 30 -0.05 13.26 -10.89
N LEU A 31 0.61 12.46 -10.04
CA LEU A 31 1.70 11.57 -10.47
C LEU A 31 1.21 10.47 -11.43
N LYS A 32 0.08 9.84 -11.14
CA LYS A 32 -0.52 8.80 -12.01
C LYS A 32 -0.95 9.35 -13.37
N ALA A 33 -1.51 10.55 -13.38
CA ALA A 33 -1.96 11.22 -14.60
C ALA A 33 -0.81 11.84 -15.41
N GLY A 34 0.41 11.89 -14.87
CA GLY A 34 1.57 12.52 -15.50
C GLY A 34 1.52 14.07 -15.51
N THR A 35 0.59 14.66 -14.76
CA THR A 35 0.52 16.13 -14.56
C THR A 35 1.56 16.62 -13.56
N LEU A 36 2.04 15.71 -12.70
CA LEU A 36 3.21 15.91 -11.84
C LEU A 36 4.30 14.94 -12.23
N THR A 37 5.54 15.43 -12.23
CA THR A 37 6.71 14.63 -12.59
C THR A 37 7.77 14.71 -11.48
N VAL A 38 8.50 13.60 -11.28
CA VAL A 38 9.66 13.58 -10.41
C VAL A 38 10.86 14.08 -11.20
N SER A 39 11.41 15.24 -10.82
CA SER A 39 12.52 15.88 -11.55
C SER A 39 13.89 15.31 -11.17
N SER A 40 14.04 14.87 -9.94
CA SER A 40 15.28 14.25 -9.43
C SER A 40 14.96 13.34 -8.25
N VAL A 41 15.80 12.34 -8.01
CA VAL A 41 15.67 11.42 -6.87
C VAL A 41 17.05 11.28 -6.22
N ASP A 42 17.15 11.67 -4.96
CA ASP A 42 18.24 11.18 -4.11
C ASP A 42 17.90 9.74 -3.71
N ARG A 43 18.67 8.80 -4.26
CA ARG A 43 18.41 7.37 -4.06
C ARG A 43 18.72 6.91 -2.65
N GLY A 44 19.67 7.55 -1.97
CA GLY A 44 20.02 7.25 -0.58
C GLY A 44 18.88 7.64 0.35
N GLU A 45 18.46 8.88 0.28
CA GLU A 45 17.34 9.41 1.06
C GLU A 45 16.02 8.65 0.77
N LEU A 46 15.77 8.32 -0.50
CA LEU A 46 14.59 7.52 -0.84
C LEU A 46 14.63 6.13 -0.22
N LEU A 47 15.79 5.46 -0.24
CA LEU A 47 15.93 4.13 0.34
C LEU A 47 15.74 4.16 1.86
N ASP A 48 16.30 5.16 2.52
CA ASP A 48 16.14 5.37 3.96
C ASP A 48 14.67 5.59 4.33
N ALA A 49 13.99 6.51 3.64
CA ALA A 49 12.57 6.76 3.84
C ALA A 49 11.67 5.53 3.61
N LEU A 50 11.99 4.69 2.61
CA LEU A 50 11.26 3.45 2.37
C LEU A 50 11.49 2.41 3.47
N ALA A 51 12.72 2.32 3.98
CA ALA A 51 13.05 1.44 5.09
C ALA A 51 12.32 1.88 6.37
N ASP A 52 12.30 3.17 6.67
CA ASP A 52 11.57 3.75 7.81
C ASP A 52 10.07 3.49 7.73
N GLN A 53 9.47 3.57 6.54
CA GLN A 53 8.06 3.22 6.36
C GLN A 53 7.78 1.77 6.75
N ILE A 54 8.65 0.83 6.36
CA ILE A 54 8.50 -0.59 6.70
C ILE A 54 8.62 -0.78 8.21
N VAL A 55 9.65 -0.20 8.83
CA VAL A 55 9.88 -0.29 10.28
C VAL A 55 8.70 0.28 11.06
N THR A 56 8.21 1.45 10.64
CA THR A 56 7.05 2.10 11.27
C THR A 56 5.79 1.26 11.13
N ALA A 57 5.51 0.72 9.95
CA ALA A 57 4.33 -0.12 9.71
C ALA A 57 4.36 -1.38 10.59
N VAL A 58 5.51 -2.05 10.68
CA VAL A 58 5.69 -3.22 11.57
C VAL A 58 5.53 -2.84 13.04
N GLY A 59 6.07 -1.69 13.45
CA GLY A 59 5.94 -1.17 14.81
C GLY A 59 4.49 -0.91 15.21
N VAL A 60 3.70 -0.29 14.33
CA VAL A 60 2.26 -0.05 14.54
C VAL A 60 1.52 -1.38 14.70
N GLY A 61 1.76 -2.34 13.81
CA GLY A 61 1.15 -3.68 13.90
C GLY A 61 1.51 -4.40 15.19
N HIS A 62 2.78 -4.32 15.62
CA HIS A 62 3.23 -4.90 16.88
C HIS A 62 2.52 -4.27 18.09
N CYS A 63 2.44 -2.94 18.16
CA CYS A 63 1.72 -2.24 19.22
C CYS A 63 0.23 -2.59 19.26
N ALA A 64 -0.37 -2.84 18.11
CA ALA A 64 -1.75 -3.28 17.95
C ALA A 64 -1.95 -4.80 18.19
N LYS A 65 -0.89 -5.53 18.55
CA LYS A 65 -0.89 -7.00 18.78
C LYS A 65 -1.30 -7.82 17.54
N MET A 66 -0.97 -7.33 16.36
CA MET A 66 -1.21 -7.99 15.09
C MET A 66 -0.02 -8.86 14.67
N ASP A 67 -0.28 -10.00 14.04
CA ASP A 67 0.76 -10.83 13.46
C ASP A 67 1.17 -10.28 12.07
N MET A 68 2.09 -9.32 12.08
CA MET A 68 2.56 -8.67 10.87
C MET A 68 3.29 -9.62 9.92
N ASN A 69 4.00 -10.62 10.44
CA ASN A 69 4.70 -11.58 9.61
C ASN A 69 3.72 -12.46 8.82
N ALA A 70 2.73 -13.02 9.49
CA ALA A 70 1.69 -13.82 8.83
C ALA A 70 0.87 -12.96 7.85
N ALA A 71 0.55 -11.73 8.22
CA ALA A 71 -0.21 -10.81 7.36
C ALA A 71 0.55 -10.46 6.08
N VAL A 72 1.85 -10.13 6.17
CA VAL A 72 2.69 -9.82 5.00
C VAL A 72 2.83 -11.04 4.10
N GLN A 73 3.04 -12.24 4.68
CA GLN A 73 3.11 -13.49 3.92
C GLN A 73 1.80 -13.73 3.14
N GLU A 74 0.66 -13.61 3.80
CA GLU A 74 -0.65 -13.82 3.18
C GLU A 74 -0.93 -12.80 2.06
N VAL A 75 -0.59 -11.53 2.25
CA VAL A 75 -0.73 -10.50 1.21
C VAL A 75 0.21 -10.78 0.04
N ASN A 76 1.43 -11.24 0.30
CA ASN A 76 2.37 -11.64 -0.73
C ASN A 76 1.84 -12.81 -1.57
N ASP A 77 1.34 -13.84 -0.92
CA ASP A 77 0.75 -15.00 -1.58
C ASP A 77 -0.49 -14.62 -2.42
N SER A 78 -1.32 -13.70 -1.89
CA SER A 78 -2.40 -13.10 -2.66
C SER A 78 -1.90 -12.35 -3.89
N ASN A 79 -0.81 -11.59 -3.77
CA ASN A 79 -0.23 -10.88 -4.91
C ASN A 79 0.34 -11.84 -5.96
N TRP A 80 1.02 -12.90 -5.54
CA TRP A 80 1.49 -13.95 -6.45
C TRP A 80 0.34 -14.67 -7.16
N SER A 81 -0.82 -14.81 -6.55
CA SER A 81 -1.99 -15.42 -7.18
C SER A 81 -2.59 -14.63 -8.35
N LYS A 82 -2.14 -13.39 -8.57
CA LYS A 82 -2.52 -12.59 -9.76
C LYS A 82 -1.79 -13.04 -11.03
N PHE A 83 -0.68 -13.79 -10.88
CA PHE A 83 0.09 -14.28 -12.02
C PHE A 83 -0.58 -15.49 -12.66
N ASN A 84 -0.49 -15.61 -13.98
CA ASN A 84 -1.06 -16.73 -14.71
C ASN A 84 -0.29 -18.04 -14.47
N TYR A 85 -0.76 -19.14 -15.07
CA TYR A 85 -0.15 -20.47 -14.91
C TYR A 85 1.30 -20.57 -15.41
N LYS A 86 1.72 -19.62 -16.26
CA LYS A 86 3.09 -19.53 -16.76
C LYS A 86 3.99 -18.65 -15.89
N GLY A 87 3.45 -18.08 -14.79
CA GLY A 87 4.18 -17.21 -13.89
C GLY A 87 4.34 -15.76 -14.38
N PHE A 88 3.52 -15.33 -15.34
CA PHE A 88 3.57 -13.97 -15.89
C PHE A 88 2.38 -13.13 -15.43
N PRO A 89 2.58 -11.82 -15.15
CA PRO A 89 1.48 -10.90 -14.91
C PRO A 89 0.77 -10.56 -16.22
N GLU A 90 -0.54 -10.38 -16.14
CA GLU A 90 -1.35 -9.80 -17.21
C GLU A 90 -1.79 -8.41 -16.78
N PHE A 91 -1.73 -7.44 -17.70
CA PHE A 91 -2.04 -6.05 -17.40
C PHE A 91 -3.36 -5.63 -18.04
N ASP A 92 -4.06 -4.71 -17.38
CA ASP A 92 -5.19 -4.01 -17.97
C ASP A 92 -4.73 -2.80 -18.81
N ASP A 93 -5.69 -2.09 -19.42
CA ASP A 93 -5.41 -0.95 -20.30
C ASP A 93 -4.74 0.23 -19.56
N ASN A 94 -4.80 0.24 -18.22
CA ASN A 94 -4.15 1.24 -17.36
C ASN A 94 -2.78 0.78 -16.82
N GLY A 95 -2.25 -0.36 -17.29
CA GLY A 95 -0.98 -0.92 -16.82
C GLY A 95 -1.04 -1.56 -15.43
N LYS A 96 -2.24 -1.83 -14.88
CA LYS A 96 -2.41 -2.51 -13.59
C LYS A 96 -2.51 -4.02 -13.80
N ILE A 97 -1.86 -4.78 -12.91
CA ILE A 97 -1.92 -6.26 -12.94
C ILE A 97 -3.38 -6.71 -12.74
N LYS A 98 -3.91 -7.46 -13.69
CA LYS A 98 -5.25 -8.05 -13.64
C LYS A 98 -5.35 -9.10 -12.54
N LYS A 99 -6.55 -9.23 -11.99
CA LYS A 99 -6.94 -10.34 -11.13
C LYS A 99 -7.44 -11.48 -12.03
N GLY A 100 -6.52 -12.36 -12.42
CA GLY A 100 -6.83 -13.51 -13.27
C GLY A 100 -7.57 -14.62 -12.53
N GLU A 101 -7.74 -15.77 -13.20
CA GLU A 101 -8.49 -16.93 -12.67
C GLU A 101 -7.93 -17.51 -11.38
N ARG A 102 -6.62 -17.38 -11.16
CA ARG A 102 -5.93 -17.86 -9.96
C ARG A 102 -6.01 -16.90 -8.77
N TYR A 103 -6.51 -15.70 -8.99
CA TYR A 103 -6.50 -14.69 -7.93
C TYR A 103 -7.33 -15.14 -6.73
N ARG A 104 -6.71 -15.10 -5.58
CA ARG A 104 -7.36 -15.22 -4.28
C ARG A 104 -7.17 -13.95 -3.46
N LYS A 105 -8.23 -13.49 -2.83
CA LYS A 105 -8.17 -12.35 -1.90
C LYS A 105 -7.40 -12.78 -0.64
N PRO A 106 -6.54 -11.92 -0.05
CA PRO A 106 -5.86 -12.25 1.20
C PRO A 106 -6.88 -12.45 2.32
N ASN A 107 -6.64 -13.44 3.17
CA ASN A 107 -7.45 -13.74 4.34
C ASN A 107 -6.65 -13.45 5.60
N LEU A 108 -6.87 -12.29 6.19
CA LEU A 108 -6.13 -11.83 7.39
C LEU A 108 -6.85 -12.23 8.72
N LYS A 109 -7.91 -13.03 8.65
CA LYS A 109 -8.66 -13.45 9.83
C LYS A 109 -7.76 -14.24 10.79
N GLY A 110 -7.76 -13.83 12.06
CA GLY A 110 -6.95 -14.43 13.12
C GLY A 110 -5.53 -13.87 13.25
N MET A 111 -5.18 -12.86 12.43
CA MET A 111 -3.90 -12.14 12.50
C MET A 111 -4.01 -10.80 13.24
N TYR A 112 -5.23 -10.44 13.67
CA TYR A 112 -5.57 -9.20 14.38
C TYR A 112 -6.56 -9.48 15.52
#